data_f148312bd9d1a549be4dfc43cfd95dff
#
_entry.id   f148312bd9d1a549be4dfc43cfd95dff
#
_cell.length_a   1.000
_cell.length_b   1.000
_cell.length_c   1.000
_cell.angle_alpha   90.00
_cell.angle_beta   90.00
_cell.angle_gamma   90.00
#
_symmetry.space_group_name_H-M   'P 1'
#
loop_
_entity.id
_entity.type
_entity.pdbx_description
1 polymer ?
#
loop_
_entity_poly.entity_id
_entity_poly.type
_entity_poly.pdbx_seq_one_letter_code
_entity_poly.pdbx_strand_id
1 'polypeptide(L)'
;MNKAFLIRVLAILLTVSLFSSGGCSSGEVAYDKLRERMVRDQIGARGVSDRLVIDAMMKVPRHLFVPPDLRGLAYIDNPLPIGEGQTISQPYIVALMTQSLGLKGGERVFEVGTGSGYQAAVLAEIVDTVFTVEIIPELAERAQALLDTLGYGNVQVRAGDGYEGWPEKAPFDGVIVTAAAPRIPDPLLDQLKVGGRIVIPIEDGYQELQVHEKTAEGLELLFTLPVRFVPMKGKVRDSRTR
;
A
#
# COMPACT_ATOMS: atom_id res chain seq x y z
N MET A 1 -9.44 -85.33 -4.24
CA MET A 1 -10.47 -84.91 -5.23
C MET A 1 -11.15 -83.66 -4.67
N ASN A 2 -10.89 -82.55 -5.17
CA ASN A 2 -11.72 -81.49 -5.66
C ASN A 2 -10.94 -80.17 -5.71
N LYS A 3 -10.90 -79.68 -6.92
CA LYS A 3 -10.16 -78.47 -7.30
C LYS A 3 -11.00 -77.24 -6.92
N ALA A 4 -10.43 -76.39 -6.08
CA ALA A 4 -10.99 -75.05 -5.85
C ALA A 4 -10.45 -74.08 -6.89
N PHE A 5 -11.35 -73.46 -7.59
CA PHE A 5 -11.14 -72.49 -8.66
C PHE A 5 -10.78 -71.14 -8.07
N LEU A 6 -9.57 -70.64 -8.34
CA LEU A 6 -9.08 -69.36 -7.85
C LEU A 6 -9.52 -68.25 -8.86
N ILE A 7 -10.53 -67.50 -8.50
CA ILE A 7 -10.92 -66.30 -9.23
C ILE A 7 -10.11 -65.12 -8.70
N ARG A 8 -9.17 -64.66 -9.52
CA ARG A 8 -8.47 -63.39 -9.25
C ARG A 8 -9.36 -62.24 -9.73
N VAL A 9 -9.90 -61.46 -8.79
CA VAL A 9 -10.55 -60.17 -9.07
C VAL A 9 -9.44 -59.14 -9.08
N LEU A 10 -9.13 -58.61 -10.27
CA LEU A 10 -8.20 -57.50 -10.47
C LEU A 10 -8.95 -56.21 -10.18
N ALA A 11 -8.75 -55.62 -8.99
CA ALA A 11 -9.26 -54.28 -8.66
C ALA A 11 -8.38 -53.26 -9.35
N ILE A 12 -8.87 -52.66 -10.42
CA ILE A 12 -8.28 -51.47 -11.06
C ILE A 12 -8.67 -50.27 -10.19
N LEU A 13 -7.73 -49.79 -9.37
CA LEU A 13 -7.83 -48.49 -8.73
C LEU A 13 -7.63 -47.40 -9.76
N LEU A 14 -8.75 -46.85 -10.25
CA LEU A 14 -8.74 -45.57 -11.00
C LEU A 14 -8.45 -44.47 -10.00
N THR A 15 -7.18 -44.00 -9.90
CA THR A 15 -6.84 -42.75 -9.26
C THR A 15 -7.29 -41.62 -10.18
N VAL A 16 -8.47 -41.06 -9.89
CA VAL A 16 -8.91 -39.81 -10.49
C VAL A 16 -8.07 -38.71 -9.83
N SER A 17 -6.98 -38.31 -10.50
CA SER A 17 -6.27 -37.08 -10.18
C SER A 17 -7.18 -35.91 -10.57
N LEU A 18 -7.86 -35.34 -9.57
CA LEU A 18 -8.49 -34.04 -9.69
C LEU A 18 -7.37 -32.99 -9.87
N PHE A 19 -6.96 -32.76 -11.09
CA PHE A 19 -6.31 -31.53 -11.47
C PHE A 19 -7.35 -30.43 -11.28
N SER A 20 -7.31 -29.75 -10.13
CA SER A 20 -7.95 -28.46 -9.94
C SER A 20 -7.21 -27.47 -10.84
N SER A 21 -7.61 -27.40 -12.11
CA SER A 21 -7.28 -26.28 -12.97
C SER A 21 -8.01 -25.08 -12.39
N GLY A 22 -7.31 -24.28 -11.59
CA GLY A 22 -7.77 -22.95 -11.19
C GLY A 22 -8.02 -22.13 -12.45
N GLY A 23 -9.23 -22.20 -12.97
CA GLY A 23 -9.67 -21.35 -14.06
C GLY A 23 -9.69 -19.92 -13.56
N CYS A 24 -8.74 -19.09 -14.01
CA CYS A 24 -8.79 -17.65 -13.82
C CYS A 24 -10.14 -17.17 -14.37
N SER A 25 -10.97 -16.54 -13.53
CA SER A 25 -12.28 -16.08 -13.98
C SER A 25 -12.10 -15.02 -15.07
N SER A 26 -13.01 -14.95 -16.03
CA SER A 26 -12.94 -13.95 -17.11
C SER A 26 -12.86 -12.52 -16.58
N GLY A 27 -13.40 -12.25 -15.41
CA GLY A 27 -13.31 -10.96 -14.72
C GLY A 27 -11.90 -10.64 -14.21
N GLU A 28 -11.17 -11.62 -13.68
CA GLU A 28 -9.80 -11.43 -13.18
C GLU A 28 -8.82 -11.14 -14.33
N VAL A 29 -8.93 -11.86 -15.43
CA VAL A 29 -8.14 -11.58 -16.65
C VAL A 29 -8.39 -10.16 -17.19
N ALA A 30 -9.62 -9.64 -17.04
CA ALA A 30 -9.92 -8.26 -17.43
C ALA A 30 -9.21 -7.23 -16.53
N TYR A 31 -9.18 -7.45 -15.21
CA TYR A 31 -8.48 -6.57 -14.26
C TYR A 31 -6.97 -6.58 -14.43
N ASP A 32 -6.36 -7.72 -14.76
CA ASP A 32 -4.93 -7.81 -15.05
C ASP A 32 -4.53 -6.91 -16.24
N LYS A 33 -5.28 -6.97 -17.33
CA LYS A 33 -5.05 -6.09 -18.50
C LYS A 33 -5.23 -4.62 -18.16
N LEU A 34 -6.19 -4.27 -17.32
CA LEU A 34 -6.37 -2.89 -16.88
C LEU A 34 -5.20 -2.42 -16.00
N ARG A 35 -4.70 -3.28 -15.11
CA ARG A 35 -3.52 -3.02 -14.28
C ARG A 35 -2.26 -2.83 -15.12
N GLU A 36 -2.03 -3.69 -16.11
CA GLU A 36 -0.91 -3.55 -17.04
C GLU A 36 -0.94 -2.21 -17.78
N ARG A 37 -2.11 -1.80 -18.29
CA ARG A 37 -2.29 -0.49 -18.93
C ARG A 37 -2.02 0.66 -17.96
N MET A 38 -2.57 0.59 -16.75
CA MET A 38 -2.33 1.60 -15.70
C MET A 38 -0.83 1.77 -15.46
N VAL A 39 -0.10 0.68 -15.26
CA VAL A 39 1.33 0.74 -14.97
C VAL A 39 2.13 1.28 -16.17
N ARG A 40 1.85 0.81 -17.38
CA ARG A 40 2.56 1.24 -18.58
C ARG A 40 2.24 2.69 -18.95
N ASP A 41 0.95 3.04 -19.07
CA ASP A 41 0.51 4.26 -19.74
C ASP A 41 0.32 5.44 -18.76
N GLN A 42 0.02 5.17 -17.49
CA GLN A 42 -0.27 6.21 -16.50
C GLN A 42 0.89 6.40 -15.51
N ILE A 43 1.71 5.39 -15.26
CA ILE A 43 2.79 5.40 -14.27
C ILE A 43 4.15 5.50 -14.96
N GLY A 44 4.54 4.49 -15.74
CA GLY A 44 5.82 4.45 -16.43
C GLY A 44 6.00 5.58 -17.44
N ALA A 45 4.96 5.88 -18.23
CA ALA A 45 4.99 7.00 -19.20
C ALA A 45 5.16 8.38 -18.56
N ARG A 46 4.98 8.51 -17.23
CA ARG A 46 5.14 9.76 -16.46
C ARG A 46 6.40 9.79 -15.60
N GLY A 47 7.37 8.91 -15.87
CA GLY A 47 8.71 8.96 -15.26
C GLY A 47 8.90 8.12 -14.00
N VAL A 48 7.91 7.33 -13.55
CA VAL A 48 8.17 6.31 -12.54
C VAL A 48 8.89 5.15 -13.21
N SER A 49 10.14 4.92 -12.84
CA SER A 49 11.02 3.95 -13.48
C SER A 49 11.67 2.95 -12.52
N ASP A 50 11.48 3.14 -11.20
CA ASP A 50 11.97 2.20 -10.20
C ASP A 50 11.32 0.84 -10.40
N ARG A 51 12.15 -0.18 -10.60
CA ARG A 51 11.71 -1.53 -10.92
C ARG A 51 10.91 -2.17 -9.79
N LEU A 52 11.31 -1.95 -8.53
CA LEU A 52 10.60 -2.47 -7.36
C LEU A 52 9.19 -1.90 -7.29
N VAL A 53 9.06 -0.59 -7.55
CA VAL A 53 7.76 0.10 -7.58
C VAL A 53 6.89 -0.39 -8.73
N ILE A 54 7.44 -0.51 -9.93
CA ILE A 54 6.71 -1.02 -11.12
C ILE A 54 6.20 -2.44 -10.86
N ASP A 55 7.04 -3.32 -10.33
CA ASP A 55 6.66 -4.72 -10.05
C ASP A 55 5.61 -4.79 -8.94
N ALA A 56 5.71 -3.98 -7.87
CA ALA A 56 4.69 -3.88 -6.83
C ALA A 56 3.34 -3.39 -7.39
N MET A 57 3.34 -2.33 -8.21
CA MET A 57 2.12 -1.80 -8.83
C MET A 57 1.49 -2.79 -9.82
N MET A 58 2.31 -3.64 -10.46
CA MET A 58 1.83 -4.73 -11.31
C MET A 58 1.23 -5.89 -10.51
N LYS A 59 1.67 -6.12 -9.29
CA LYS A 59 1.25 -7.25 -8.46
C LYS A 59 -0.02 -6.96 -7.65
N VAL A 60 -0.10 -5.78 -7.00
CA VAL A 60 -1.19 -5.45 -6.07
C VAL A 60 -2.52 -5.26 -6.81
N PRO A 61 -3.58 -6.03 -6.48
CA PRO A 61 -4.89 -5.97 -7.16
C PRO A 61 -5.74 -4.79 -6.67
N ARG A 62 -5.46 -3.58 -7.17
CA ARG A 62 -6.08 -2.33 -6.70
C ARG A 62 -7.62 -2.39 -6.64
N HIS A 63 -8.28 -3.12 -7.53
CA HIS A 63 -9.73 -3.26 -7.55
C HIS A 63 -10.31 -3.92 -6.29
N LEU A 64 -9.50 -4.61 -5.48
CA LEU A 64 -9.92 -5.16 -4.20
C LEU A 64 -9.90 -4.12 -3.07
N PHE A 65 -9.22 -2.99 -3.25
CA PHE A 65 -9.07 -1.91 -2.28
C PHE A 65 -10.10 -0.77 -2.45
N VAL A 66 -11.08 -0.96 -3.34
CA VAL A 66 -12.18 -0.03 -3.58
C VAL A 66 -13.52 -0.70 -3.33
N PRO A 67 -14.60 0.06 -3.05
CA PRO A 67 -15.94 -0.49 -2.96
C PRO A 67 -16.33 -1.30 -4.22
N PRO A 68 -17.16 -2.36 -4.08
CA PRO A 68 -17.50 -3.25 -5.18
C PRO A 68 -18.07 -2.55 -6.43
N ASP A 69 -18.87 -1.51 -6.25
CA ASP A 69 -19.48 -0.69 -7.31
C ASP A 69 -18.46 0.18 -8.06
N LEU A 70 -17.29 0.42 -7.47
CA LEU A 70 -16.22 1.21 -8.06
C LEU A 70 -15.08 0.37 -8.67
N ARG A 71 -15.13 -0.96 -8.58
CA ARG A 71 -14.07 -1.85 -9.09
C ARG A 71 -13.77 -1.66 -10.57
N GLY A 72 -14.77 -1.37 -11.37
CA GLY A 72 -14.61 -1.07 -12.80
C GLY A 72 -13.78 0.20 -13.08
N LEU A 73 -13.68 1.10 -12.10
CA LEU A 73 -12.92 2.36 -12.18
C LEU A 73 -11.56 2.29 -11.47
N ALA A 74 -11.24 1.18 -10.82
CA ALA A 74 -10.07 1.07 -9.94
C ALA A 74 -8.73 1.38 -10.63
N TYR A 75 -8.64 1.18 -11.93
CA TYR A 75 -7.41 1.34 -12.72
C TYR A 75 -7.36 2.62 -13.56
N ILE A 76 -8.33 3.54 -13.38
CA ILE A 76 -8.23 4.90 -13.94
C ILE A 76 -7.31 5.75 -13.06
N ASP A 77 -6.64 6.75 -13.64
CA ASP A 77 -5.67 7.60 -12.94
C ASP A 77 -6.34 8.72 -12.12
N ASN A 78 -7.25 8.32 -11.22
CA ASN A 78 -7.96 9.22 -10.31
C ASN A 78 -8.05 8.64 -8.89
N PRO A 79 -8.19 9.49 -7.86
CA PRO A 79 -8.62 9.05 -6.55
C PRO A 79 -10.07 8.55 -6.59
N LEU A 80 -10.41 7.57 -5.75
CA LEU A 80 -11.77 7.05 -5.62
C LEU A 80 -12.21 7.05 -4.16
N PRO A 81 -13.51 7.27 -3.86
CA PRO A 81 -14.01 7.23 -2.50
C PRO A 81 -13.94 5.81 -1.91
N ILE A 82 -13.61 5.73 -0.62
CA ILE A 82 -13.54 4.48 0.16
C ILE A 82 -14.45 4.49 1.38
N GLY A 83 -15.30 5.48 1.50
CA GLY A 83 -16.15 5.74 2.67
C GLY A 83 -15.48 6.69 3.67
N GLU A 84 -16.19 7.03 4.73
CA GLU A 84 -15.73 7.91 5.82
C GLU A 84 -15.21 9.28 5.36
N GLY A 85 -15.61 9.74 4.17
CA GLY A 85 -15.10 10.96 3.54
C GLY A 85 -13.64 10.85 3.10
N GLN A 86 -13.10 9.63 2.98
CA GLN A 86 -11.73 9.36 2.55
C GLN A 86 -11.67 8.78 1.14
N THR A 87 -10.47 8.79 0.56
CA THR A 87 -10.22 8.29 -0.80
C THR A 87 -8.99 7.39 -0.84
N ILE A 88 -9.01 6.40 -1.72
CA ILE A 88 -7.77 5.77 -2.20
C ILE A 88 -7.08 6.74 -3.16
N SER A 89 -5.79 6.98 -2.98
CA SER A 89 -5.02 7.92 -3.80
C SER A 89 -4.95 7.48 -5.26
N GLN A 90 -4.77 8.45 -6.17
CA GLN A 90 -4.53 8.23 -7.60
C GLN A 90 -3.34 7.26 -7.80
N PRO A 91 -3.43 6.27 -8.71
CA PRO A 91 -2.36 5.29 -8.93
C PRO A 91 -0.98 5.89 -9.19
N TYR A 92 -0.90 6.92 -10.04
CA TYR A 92 0.36 7.61 -10.30
C TYR A 92 0.98 8.21 -9.03
N ILE A 93 0.16 8.82 -8.17
CA ILE A 93 0.63 9.42 -6.92
C ILE A 93 1.15 8.35 -5.95
N VAL A 94 0.46 7.22 -5.81
CA VAL A 94 0.95 6.08 -5.01
C VAL A 94 2.33 5.63 -5.50
N ALA A 95 2.50 5.43 -6.80
CA ALA A 95 3.76 4.99 -7.39
C ALA A 95 4.88 6.04 -7.22
N LEU A 96 4.56 7.32 -7.47
CA LEU A 96 5.52 8.42 -7.31
C LEU A 96 6.00 8.57 -5.86
N MET A 97 5.07 8.56 -4.90
CA MET A 97 5.42 8.66 -3.48
C MET A 97 6.26 7.47 -3.02
N THR A 98 5.93 6.26 -3.48
CA THR A 98 6.72 5.06 -3.18
C THR A 98 8.13 5.15 -3.77
N GLN A 99 8.28 5.53 -5.04
CA GLN A 99 9.59 5.74 -5.67
C GLN A 99 10.42 6.81 -4.95
N SER A 100 9.77 7.87 -4.47
CA SER A 100 10.44 8.98 -3.78
C SER A 100 11.08 8.59 -2.45
N LEU A 101 10.63 7.50 -1.82
CA LEU A 101 11.26 6.93 -0.63
C LEU A 101 12.66 6.35 -0.93
N GLY A 102 12.95 5.96 -2.19
CA GLY A 102 14.25 5.43 -2.58
C GLY A 102 14.57 4.05 -1.97
N LEU A 103 13.56 3.20 -1.85
CA LEU A 103 13.63 1.87 -1.24
C LEU A 103 14.50 0.90 -2.06
N LYS A 104 15.15 -0.05 -1.38
CA LYS A 104 16.06 -1.04 -1.99
C LYS A 104 15.67 -2.48 -1.65
N GLY A 105 14.64 -2.66 -0.81
CA GLY A 105 14.24 -3.92 -0.17
C GLY A 105 14.90 -4.09 1.20
N GLY A 106 14.15 -4.62 2.17
CA GLY A 106 14.65 -4.84 3.54
C GLY A 106 14.41 -3.70 4.52
N GLU A 107 13.78 -2.61 4.10
CA GLU A 107 13.48 -1.46 4.96
C GLU A 107 12.29 -1.72 5.90
N ARG A 108 12.18 -0.84 6.89
CA ARG A 108 11.03 -0.67 7.78
C ARG A 108 10.40 0.69 7.48
N VAL A 109 9.21 0.68 6.90
CA VAL A 109 8.53 1.91 6.48
C VAL A 109 7.35 2.19 7.38
N PHE A 110 7.17 3.47 7.75
CA PHE A 110 6.01 3.95 8.47
C PHE A 110 5.08 4.75 7.57
N GLU A 111 3.80 4.41 7.58
CA GLU A 111 2.74 5.08 6.83
C GLU A 111 1.76 5.76 7.79
N VAL A 112 1.40 7.00 7.50
CA VAL A 112 0.31 7.75 8.14
C VAL A 112 -0.86 7.85 7.17
N GLY A 113 -2.00 7.27 7.54
CA GLY A 113 -3.21 7.22 6.73
C GLY A 113 -3.34 5.92 5.95
N THR A 114 -3.63 4.82 6.63
CA THR A 114 -3.84 3.49 6.02
C THR A 114 -4.93 3.50 4.95
N GLY A 115 -6.04 4.22 5.23
CA GLY A 115 -7.18 4.32 4.34
C GLY A 115 -7.72 2.96 3.91
N SER A 116 -7.60 2.63 2.62
CA SER A 116 -7.98 1.33 2.08
C SER A 116 -6.96 0.21 2.33
N GLY A 117 -5.72 0.54 2.72
CA GLY A 117 -4.58 -0.37 2.78
C GLY A 117 -3.80 -0.53 1.46
N TYR A 118 -4.18 0.17 0.39
CA TYR A 118 -3.54 -0.01 -0.92
C TYR A 118 -2.08 0.44 -0.94
N GLN A 119 -1.78 1.63 -0.38
CA GLN A 119 -0.41 2.12 -0.29
C GLN A 119 0.44 1.19 0.59
N ALA A 120 -0.11 0.72 1.73
CA ALA A 120 0.56 -0.26 2.58
C ALA A 120 0.86 -1.57 1.84
N ALA A 121 -0.09 -2.08 1.03
CA ALA A 121 0.10 -3.28 0.22
C ALA A 121 1.21 -3.09 -0.84
N VAL A 122 1.26 -1.92 -1.51
CA VAL A 122 2.32 -1.61 -2.48
C VAL A 122 3.69 -1.56 -1.80
N LEU A 123 3.80 -0.93 -0.62
CA LEU A 123 5.03 -0.92 0.17
C LEU A 123 5.43 -2.33 0.61
N ALA A 124 4.48 -3.15 1.04
CA ALA A 124 4.71 -4.51 1.53
C ALA A 124 5.30 -5.46 0.49
N GLU A 125 5.11 -5.17 -0.81
CA GLU A 125 5.75 -5.91 -1.90
C GLU A 125 7.25 -5.57 -2.07
N ILE A 126 7.72 -4.50 -1.41
CA ILE A 126 9.08 -3.97 -1.59
C ILE A 126 9.92 -4.16 -0.32
N VAL A 127 9.32 -3.93 0.86
CA VAL A 127 10.06 -3.80 2.12
C VAL A 127 9.80 -4.95 3.08
N ASP A 128 10.66 -5.11 4.09
CA ASP A 128 10.50 -6.15 5.10
C ASP A 128 9.25 -5.96 5.95
N THR A 129 8.98 -4.73 6.38
CA THR A 129 7.84 -4.46 7.26
C THR A 129 7.26 -3.06 7.01
N VAL A 130 5.94 -3.01 6.93
CA VAL A 130 5.15 -1.77 6.91
C VAL A 130 4.42 -1.61 8.22
N PHE A 131 4.59 -0.47 8.86
CA PHE A 131 3.79 -0.03 10.01
C PHE A 131 2.87 1.08 9.53
N THR A 132 1.57 0.97 9.74
CA THR A 132 0.63 1.96 9.25
C THR A 132 -0.40 2.33 10.31
N VAL A 133 -0.72 3.63 10.40
CA VAL A 133 -1.65 4.17 11.39
C VAL A 133 -2.81 4.86 10.67
N GLU A 134 -4.03 4.53 11.12
CA GLU A 134 -5.28 5.12 10.62
C GLU A 134 -6.06 5.74 11.78
N ILE A 135 -6.47 7.00 11.61
CA ILE A 135 -7.19 7.74 12.66
C ILE A 135 -8.68 7.33 12.73
N ILE A 136 -9.22 6.74 11.67
CA ILE A 136 -10.61 6.29 11.58
C ILE A 136 -10.64 4.77 11.86
N PRO A 137 -11.13 4.33 13.04
CA PRO A 137 -11.07 2.92 13.44
C PRO A 137 -11.71 1.97 12.43
N GLU A 138 -12.83 2.34 11.83
CA GLU A 138 -13.56 1.53 10.85
C GLU A 138 -12.72 1.28 9.57
N LEU A 139 -11.91 2.26 9.17
CA LEU A 139 -10.97 2.09 8.05
C LEU A 139 -9.80 1.19 8.45
N ALA A 140 -9.24 1.39 9.65
CA ALA A 140 -8.15 0.56 10.16
C ALA A 140 -8.54 -0.93 10.21
N GLU A 141 -9.72 -1.23 10.75
CA GLU A 141 -10.25 -2.60 10.83
C GLU A 141 -10.48 -3.23 9.46
N ARG A 142 -11.10 -2.47 8.52
CA ARG A 142 -11.33 -2.95 7.15
C ARG A 142 -10.03 -3.19 6.40
N ALA A 143 -9.06 -2.29 6.54
CA ALA A 143 -7.76 -2.42 5.89
C ALA A 143 -7.00 -3.62 6.42
N GLN A 144 -6.94 -3.81 7.76
CA GLN A 144 -6.30 -4.98 8.37
C GLN A 144 -6.91 -6.29 7.86
N ALA A 145 -8.25 -6.42 7.89
CA ALA A 145 -8.95 -7.63 7.44
C ALA A 145 -8.69 -7.93 5.95
N LEU A 146 -8.63 -6.90 5.10
CA LEU A 146 -8.32 -7.07 3.68
C LEU A 146 -6.87 -7.48 3.47
N LEU A 147 -5.92 -6.83 4.14
CA LEU A 147 -4.50 -7.15 4.06
C LEU A 147 -4.22 -8.58 4.53
N ASP A 148 -4.84 -9.02 5.63
CA ASP A 148 -4.74 -10.40 6.12
C ASP A 148 -5.29 -11.40 5.08
N THR A 149 -6.45 -11.09 4.48
CA THR A 149 -7.07 -11.92 3.43
C THR A 149 -6.17 -12.06 2.20
N LEU A 150 -5.44 -10.99 1.85
CA LEU A 150 -4.51 -10.97 0.72
C LEU A 150 -3.12 -11.52 1.06
N GLY A 151 -2.87 -11.90 2.31
CA GLY A 151 -1.63 -12.52 2.76
C GLY A 151 -0.48 -11.55 3.07
N TYR A 152 -0.76 -10.26 3.29
CA TYR A 152 0.24 -9.25 3.66
C TYR A 152 0.63 -9.33 5.15
N GLY A 153 1.23 -10.45 5.57
CA GLY A 153 1.64 -10.66 6.96
C GLY A 153 2.76 -9.75 7.46
N ASN A 154 3.39 -9.00 6.57
CA ASN A 154 4.42 -8.01 6.88
C ASN A 154 3.86 -6.58 7.05
N VAL A 155 2.53 -6.39 7.06
CA VAL A 155 1.87 -5.12 7.37
C VAL A 155 1.28 -5.17 8.77
N GLN A 156 1.55 -4.16 9.59
CA GLN A 156 0.95 -3.97 10.90
C GLN A 156 0.11 -2.69 10.90
N VAL A 157 -1.20 -2.83 11.07
CA VAL A 157 -2.13 -1.70 11.13
C VAL A 157 -2.44 -1.36 12.58
N ARG A 158 -2.50 -0.06 12.90
CA ARG A 158 -2.94 0.46 14.19
C ARG A 158 -3.96 1.58 14.01
N ALA A 159 -5.08 1.51 14.74
CA ALA A 159 -5.97 2.65 14.89
C ALA A 159 -5.34 3.68 15.85
N GLY A 160 -5.26 4.96 15.44
CA GLY A 160 -4.68 6.01 16.25
C GLY A 160 -4.34 7.29 15.48
N ASP A 161 -3.80 8.27 16.20
CA ASP A 161 -3.36 9.53 15.60
C ASP A 161 -1.95 9.38 14.99
N GLY A 162 -1.86 9.51 13.69
CA GLY A 162 -0.60 9.41 12.95
C GLY A 162 0.40 10.54 13.25
N TYR A 163 -0.02 11.64 13.89
CA TYR A 163 0.87 12.70 14.34
C TYR A 163 1.98 12.19 15.26
N GLU A 164 1.63 11.26 16.18
CA GLU A 164 2.55 10.71 17.18
C GLU A 164 3.54 9.69 16.56
N GLY A 165 3.32 9.25 15.33
CA GLY A 165 4.09 8.15 14.77
C GLY A 165 3.80 6.81 15.47
N TRP A 166 4.84 5.97 15.57
CA TRP A 166 4.80 4.70 16.30
C TRP A 166 6.12 4.46 17.04
N PRO A 167 6.34 5.16 18.19
CA PRO A 167 7.63 5.16 18.89
C PRO A 167 8.16 3.77 19.23
N GLU A 168 7.28 2.82 19.60
CA GLU A 168 7.66 1.45 19.98
C GLU A 168 8.19 0.63 18.80
N LYS A 169 7.98 1.11 17.59
CA LYS A 169 8.43 0.47 16.35
C LYS A 169 9.56 1.22 15.64
N ALA A 170 9.85 2.43 16.11
CA ALA A 170 10.95 3.24 15.59
C ALA A 170 12.34 2.59 15.85
N PRO A 171 13.39 2.96 15.10
CA PRO A 171 13.38 3.93 14.01
C PRO A 171 12.97 3.32 12.67
N PHE A 172 12.51 4.18 11.74
CA PHE A 172 12.07 3.82 10.38
C PHE A 172 13.08 4.25 9.32
N ASP A 173 13.19 3.49 8.25
CA ASP A 173 14.04 3.82 7.09
C ASP A 173 13.35 4.82 6.15
N GLY A 174 12.02 4.84 6.16
CA GLY A 174 11.21 5.79 5.40
C GLY A 174 9.89 6.08 6.09
N VAL A 175 9.37 7.28 5.89
CA VAL A 175 8.05 7.72 6.36
C VAL A 175 7.24 8.25 5.17
N ILE A 176 6.00 7.79 5.03
CA ILE A 176 5.08 8.26 4.01
C ILE A 176 3.77 8.72 4.65
N VAL A 177 3.32 9.92 4.29
CA VAL A 177 2.08 10.51 4.81
C VAL A 177 1.10 10.68 3.66
N THR A 178 -0.06 10.04 3.74
CA THR A 178 -1.07 10.00 2.66
C THR A 178 -2.21 11.01 2.86
N ALA A 179 -2.01 12.00 3.72
CA ALA A 179 -2.94 13.09 4.01
C ALA A 179 -2.17 14.41 4.13
N ALA A 180 -2.79 15.54 3.74
CA ALA A 180 -2.14 16.84 3.75
C ALA A 180 -2.03 17.42 5.18
N ALA A 181 -0.81 17.69 5.61
CA ALA A 181 -0.50 18.27 6.92
C ALA A 181 -0.12 19.75 6.79
N PRO A 182 -0.40 20.61 7.79
CA PRO A 182 0.02 22.01 7.76
C PRO A 182 1.54 22.19 7.90
N ARG A 183 2.24 21.18 8.42
CA ARG A 183 3.69 21.10 8.57
C ARG A 183 4.12 19.65 8.75
N ILE A 184 5.41 19.38 8.63
CA ILE A 184 5.97 18.06 8.99
C ILE A 184 5.89 17.89 10.51
N PRO A 185 5.24 16.83 11.03
CA PRO A 185 5.20 16.57 12.47
C PRO A 185 6.58 16.20 13.03
N ASP A 186 7.06 16.88 14.07
CA ASP A 186 8.34 16.60 14.71
C ASP A 186 8.48 15.14 15.17
N PRO A 187 7.44 14.49 15.77
CA PRO A 187 7.55 13.09 16.17
C PRO A 187 7.86 12.12 15.02
N LEU A 188 7.47 12.45 13.79
CA LEU A 188 7.82 11.62 12.63
C LEU A 188 9.28 11.77 12.23
N LEU A 189 9.83 12.98 12.39
CA LEU A 189 11.25 13.24 12.15
C LEU A 189 12.13 12.56 13.20
N ASP A 190 11.73 12.59 14.47
CA ASP A 190 12.45 11.93 15.56
C ASP A 190 12.56 10.41 15.31
N GLN A 191 11.51 9.82 14.74
CA GLN A 191 11.40 8.38 14.45
C GLN A 191 12.02 7.97 13.10
N LEU A 192 12.41 8.92 12.25
CA LEU A 192 13.08 8.68 10.98
C LEU A 192 14.59 8.54 11.19
N LYS A 193 15.22 7.54 10.58
CA LYS A 193 16.67 7.38 10.56
C LYS A 193 17.36 8.52 9.80
N VAL A 194 18.60 8.83 10.14
CA VAL A 194 19.50 9.62 9.28
C VAL A 194 19.73 8.83 7.97
N GLY A 195 19.63 9.49 6.83
CA GLY A 195 19.61 8.90 5.49
C GLY A 195 18.23 8.38 5.06
N GLY A 196 17.24 8.38 5.96
CA GLY A 196 15.85 8.04 5.63
C GLY A 196 15.11 9.22 5.01
N ARG A 197 14.03 8.91 4.27
CA ARG A 197 13.21 9.91 3.59
C ARG A 197 11.82 10.00 4.18
N ILE A 198 11.29 11.22 4.22
CA ILE A 198 9.88 11.49 4.47
C ILE A 198 9.22 12.05 3.22
N VAL A 199 8.10 11.45 2.83
CA VAL A 199 7.27 11.86 1.69
C VAL A 199 5.92 12.29 2.24
N ILE A 200 5.58 13.59 2.13
CA ILE A 200 4.43 14.19 2.80
C ILE A 200 3.82 15.33 1.99
N PRO A 201 2.49 15.38 1.82
CA PRO A 201 1.82 16.55 1.32
C PRO A 201 1.74 17.64 2.39
N ILE A 202 2.23 18.83 2.08
CA ILE A 202 2.15 20.02 2.95
C ILE A 202 1.12 20.99 2.41
N GLU A 203 0.27 21.53 3.30
CA GLU A 203 -0.78 22.51 3.00
C GLU A 203 -0.42 23.86 3.59
N ASP A 204 0.13 24.73 2.77
CA ASP A 204 0.42 26.14 3.08
C ASP A 204 -0.15 27.04 1.98
N GLY A 205 -1.44 27.39 2.10
CA GLY A 205 -2.18 28.12 1.08
C GLY A 205 -2.56 27.28 -0.15
N TYR A 206 -1.69 26.38 -0.58
CA TYR A 206 -1.92 25.32 -1.57
C TYR A 206 -1.25 24.03 -1.09
N GLN A 207 -1.43 22.91 -1.81
CA GLN A 207 -0.85 21.64 -1.38
C GLN A 207 0.29 21.21 -2.30
N GLU A 208 1.44 20.92 -1.69
CA GLU A 208 2.60 20.35 -2.35
C GLU A 208 3.02 19.03 -1.70
N LEU A 209 3.24 18.00 -2.50
CA LEU A 209 4.00 16.85 -2.05
C LEU A 209 5.45 17.28 -1.87
N GLN A 210 5.99 17.08 -0.69
CA GLN A 210 7.39 17.35 -0.38
C GLN A 210 8.10 16.04 -0.07
N VAL A 211 9.32 15.90 -0.58
CA VAL A 211 10.22 14.78 -0.30
C VAL A 211 11.45 15.35 0.37
N HIS A 212 11.68 14.92 1.61
CA HIS A 212 12.87 15.33 2.37
C HIS A 212 13.71 14.11 2.74
N GLU A 213 15.02 14.29 2.78
CA GLU A 213 15.96 13.34 3.37
C GLU A 213 16.46 13.88 4.70
N LYS A 214 16.47 13.03 5.74
CA LYS A 214 17.03 13.39 7.03
C LYS A 214 18.55 13.20 7.00
N THR A 215 19.29 14.31 7.10
CA THR A 215 20.75 14.30 7.21
C THR A 215 21.20 14.47 8.66
N ALA A 216 22.51 14.42 8.92
CA ALA A 216 23.06 14.71 10.24
C ALA A 216 22.87 16.19 10.64
N GLU A 217 22.75 17.08 9.64
CA GLU A 217 22.59 18.53 9.80
C GLU A 217 21.12 18.97 9.85
N GLY A 218 20.16 18.11 9.49
CA GLY A 218 18.73 18.42 9.49
C GLY A 218 17.98 17.80 8.31
N LEU A 219 16.94 18.49 7.82
CA LEU A 219 16.17 18.05 6.68
C LEU A 219 16.64 18.71 5.39
N GLU A 220 16.91 17.93 4.36
CA GLU A 220 17.18 18.40 3.00
C GLU A 220 15.95 18.16 2.12
N LEU A 221 15.41 19.22 1.51
CA LEU A 221 14.33 19.13 0.55
C LEU A 221 14.89 18.65 -0.80
N LEU A 222 14.44 17.48 -1.25
CA LEU A 222 14.88 16.88 -2.51
C LEU A 222 13.98 17.25 -3.70
N PHE A 223 12.65 17.35 -3.44
CA PHE A 223 11.68 17.46 -4.51
C PHE A 223 10.33 18.02 -4.01
N THR A 224 9.64 18.78 -4.86
CA THR A 224 8.25 19.19 -4.64
C THR A 224 7.38 18.97 -5.89
N LEU A 225 6.09 18.71 -5.68
CA LEU A 225 5.09 18.60 -6.74
C LEU A 225 3.72 19.08 -6.26
N PRO A 226 3.00 19.93 -7.01
CA PRO A 226 1.62 20.28 -6.70
C PRO A 226 0.72 19.05 -6.66
N VAL A 227 -0.07 18.90 -5.58
CA VAL A 227 -0.97 17.75 -5.36
C VAL A 227 -2.27 18.18 -4.69
N ARG A 228 -3.20 17.24 -4.57
CA ARG A 228 -4.40 17.39 -3.76
C ARG A 228 -4.67 16.13 -2.94
N PHE A 229 -4.67 16.28 -1.63
CA PHE A 229 -4.97 15.23 -0.66
C PHE A 229 -6.10 15.64 0.27
N VAL A 230 -6.73 14.65 0.92
CA VAL A 230 -7.58 14.91 2.09
C VAL A 230 -6.74 15.50 3.22
N PRO A 231 -7.32 16.39 4.05
CA PRO A 231 -6.56 16.95 5.17
C PRO A 231 -6.22 15.88 6.22
N MET A 232 -4.99 15.91 6.71
CA MET A 232 -4.58 15.12 7.88
C MET A 232 -5.39 15.57 9.09
N LYS A 233 -5.97 14.61 9.82
CA LYS A 233 -6.76 14.82 11.04
C LYS A 233 -5.89 14.66 12.29
N GLY A 234 -6.45 15.00 13.47
CA GLY A 234 -5.81 14.80 14.77
C GLY A 234 -4.96 15.98 15.23
N LYS A 235 -4.02 15.74 16.13
CA LYS A 235 -3.20 16.72 16.84
C LYS A 235 -2.41 17.67 15.94
N VAL A 236 -2.09 17.25 14.71
CA VAL A 236 -1.36 18.09 13.75
C VAL A 236 -2.07 19.43 13.49
N ARG A 237 -3.40 19.48 13.66
CA ARG A 237 -4.23 20.68 13.49
C ARG A 237 -4.53 21.41 14.82
N ASP A 238 -4.06 20.89 15.96
CA ASP A 238 -4.23 21.56 17.23
C ASP A 238 -3.27 22.77 17.32
N SER A 239 -3.79 23.96 17.59
CA SER A 239 -3.00 25.18 17.72
C SER A 239 -2.00 25.17 18.87
N ARG A 240 -2.15 24.23 19.84
CA ARG A 240 -1.25 24.01 20.97
C ARG A 240 0.00 23.20 20.62
N THR A 241 0.06 22.60 19.46
CA THR A 241 1.21 21.80 18.98
C THR A 241 2.20 22.62 18.12
N ARG A 242 2.29 23.93 18.38
CA ARG A 242 3.27 24.84 17.76
C ARG A 242 4.59 24.82 18.50
#